data_51c8892881121bc99199e0038405c794
#
_entry.id   51c8892881121bc99199e0038405c794
#
_cell.length_a   1.000
_cell.length_b   1.000
_cell.length_c   1.000
_cell.angle_alpha   90.00
_cell.angle_beta   90.00
_cell.angle_gamma   90.00
#
_symmetry.space_group_name_H-M   'P 1'
#
loop_
_entity.id
_entity.type
_entity.pdbx_description
1 polymer ?
#
loop_
_entity_poly.entity_id
_entity_poly.type
_entity_poly.pdbx_seq_one_letter_code
_entity_poly.pdbx_strand_id
1 'polypeptide(L)'
;MRHISKTYSSSLGTCAVGVKGKDIVVLGCEKRSAMKLQDTRITPSKIGLVDTHVCLAFAGLNADARILVDKARLEAQSHRLTVEDPVTIEYITKYVAGVQQRYTQSGGVRPFGISTLIVGFDKGGKTPRLYQTEPSGIYSAW
;
A
#
# COMPACT_ATOMS: atom_id res chain seq x y z
N MET A 1 10.71 22.83 7.03
CA MET A 1 11.44 21.55 6.92
C MET A 1 10.65 20.61 6.02
N ARG A 2 11.23 20.16 4.91
CA ARG A 2 10.58 19.19 4.01
C ARG A 2 10.81 17.80 4.60
N HIS A 3 9.77 17.18 5.16
CA HIS A 3 9.87 15.79 5.54
C HIS A 3 9.83 14.91 4.28
N ILE A 4 10.98 14.40 3.91
CA ILE A 4 11.12 13.37 2.88
C ILE A 4 11.19 12.05 3.62
N SER A 5 10.10 11.29 3.60
CA SER A 5 10.09 9.93 4.15
C SER A 5 10.52 8.96 3.07
N LYS A 6 11.72 8.43 3.21
CA LYS A 6 12.23 7.35 2.34
C LYS A 6 12.04 6.04 3.07
N THR A 7 11.23 5.15 2.52
CA THR A 7 11.11 3.79 3.03
C THR A 7 11.75 2.81 2.07
N TYR A 8 12.70 2.05 2.58
CA TYR A 8 13.35 0.96 1.85
C TYR A 8 12.81 -0.36 2.41
N SER A 9 12.19 -1.17 1.56
CA SER A 9 11.89 -2.55 1.90
C SER A 9 12.78 -3.47 1.06
N SER A 10 13.67 -4.19 1.71
CA SER A 10 14.74 -4.96 1.09
C SER A 10 14.58 -6.48 1.22
N SER A 11 13.39 -7.04 1.24
CA SER A 11 13.29 -8.49 1.40
C SER A 11 13.33 -9.31 0.12
N LEU A 12 13.18 -8.71 -1.07
CA LEU A 12 13.30 -9.39 -2.38
C LEU A 12 13.76 -8.45 -3.51
N GLY A 13 14.56 -7.46 -3.17
CA GLY A 13 15.29 -6.68 -4.16
C GLY A 13 14.49 -5.64 -4.95
N THR A 14 13.24 -5.34 -4.58
CA THR A 14 12.47 -4.26 -5.20
C THR A 14 12.19 -3.15 -4.21
N CYS A 15 12.34 -1.91 -4.67
CA CYS A 15 12.19 -0.73 -3.83
C CYS A 15 10.87 -0.02 -4.14
N ALA A 16 10.17 0.42 -3.09
CA ALA A 16 9.08 1.37 -3.17
C ALA A 16 9.43 2.62 -2.36
N VAL A 17 9.11 3.79 -2.89
CA VAL A 17 9.41 5.08 -2.28
C VAL A 17 8.14 5.92 -2.20
N GLY A 18 7.90 6.52 -1.04
CA GLY A 18 6.82 7.48 -0.84
C GLY A 18 7.37 8.83 -0.37
N VAL A 19 6.86 9.90 -0.90
CA VAL A 19 7.21 11.27 -0.52
C VAL A 19 5.94 12.08 -0.31
N LYS A 20 5.84 12.70 0.85
CA LYS A 20 4.74 13.60 1.20
C LYS A 20 5.23 15.05 1.22
N GLY A 21 4.58 15.91 0.44
CA GLY A 21 4.75 17.36 0.45
C GLY A 21 3.63 18.06 1.20
N LYS A 22 3.50 19.37 0.99
CA LYS A 22 2.44 20.19 1.60
C LYS A 22 1.05 19.85 1.01
N ASP A 23 0.97 19.79 -0.29
CA ASP A 23 -0.29 19.62 -1.04
C ASP A 23 -0.22 18.44 -2.03
N ILE A 24 0.80 17.59 -1.91
CA ILE A 24 1.05 16.51 -2.83
C ILE A 24 1.65 15.30 -2.10
N VAL A 25 1.33 14.12 -2.58
CA VAL A 25 1.99 12.88 -2.19
C VAL A 25 2.35 12.09 -3.45
N VAL A 26 3.54 11.53 -3.50
CA VAL A 26 4.08 10.81 -4.66
C VAL A 26 4.52 9.43 -4.23
N LEU A 27 4.13 8.42 -5.00
CA LEU A 27 4.64 7.05 -4.91
C LEU A 27 5.51 6.72 -6.11
N GLY A 28 6.59 6.04 -5.87
CA GLY A 28 7.47 5.49 -6.90
C GLY A 28 7.83 4.05 -6.60
N CYS A 29 7.84 3.20 -7.63
CA CYS A 29 8.27 1.81 -7.52
C CYS A 29 9.23 1.46 -8.63
N GLU A 30 10.24 0.66 -8.31
CA GLU A 30 11.12 0.06 -9.29
C GLU A 30 10.37 -1.02 -10.07
N LYS A 31 10.35 -0.92 -11.41
CA LYS A 31 9.94 -2.01 -12.28
C LYS A 31 11.17 -2.82 -12.67
N ARG A 32 11.38 -3.95 -12.03
CA ARG A 32 12.48 -4.85 -12.35
C ARG A 32 12.00 -5.94 -13.32
N SER A 33 12.70 -6.08 -14.44
CA SER A 33 12.52 -7.20 -15.35
C SER A 33 13.53 -8.29 -15.01
N ALA A 34 13.06 -9.50 -14.74
CA ALA A 34 13.92 -10.64 -14.48
C ALA A 34 14.57 -11.19 -15.75
N MET A 35 13.97 -10.95 -16.92
CA MET A 35 14.43 -11.45 -18.22
C MET A 35 14.57 -10.31 -19.22
N LYS A 36 15.63 -10.37 -20.06
CA LYS A 36 15.90 -9.36 -21.09
C LYS A 36 14.80 -9.22 -22.15
N LEU A 37 14.01 -10.26 -22.36
CA LEU A 37 12.93 -10.30 -23.35
C LEU A 37 11.54 -9.99 -22.73
N GLN A 38 11.46 -9.71 -21.44
CA GLN A 38 10.20 -9.37 -20.78
C GLN A 38 9.82 -7.92 -21.10
N ASP A 39 8.60 -7.71 -21.59
CA ASP A 39 8.08 -6.37 -21.80
C ASP A 39 7.61 -5.75 -20.47
N THR A 40 8.37 -4.78 -19.97
CA THR A 40 8.08 -4.09 -18.71
C THR A 40 6.85 -3.18 -18.80
N ARG A 41 6.40 -2.83 -20.01
CA ARG A 41 5.20 -2.00 -20.21
C ARG A 41 3.92 -2.75 -19.90
N ILE A 42 3.89 -4.06 -20.14
CA ILE A 42 2.75 -4.95 -19.92
C ILE A 42 2.79 -5.58 -18.52
N THR A 43 3.96 -5.53 -17.86
CA THR A 43 4.11 -6.09 -16.50
C THR A 43 3.19 -5.36 -15.52
N PRO A 44 2.43 -6.07 -14.67
CA PRO A 44 1.54 -5.47 -13.70
C PRO A 44 2.25 -4.45 -12.81
N SER A 45 1.62 -3.31 -12.61
CA SER A 45 2.16 -2.24 -11.75
C SER A 45 2.24 -2.71 -10.29
N LYS A 46 3.31 -2.28 -9.60
CA LYS A 46 3.44 -2.40 -8.13
C LYS A 46 2.70 -1.32 -7.37
N ILE A 47 2.00 -0.45 -8.07
CA ILE A 47 1.12 0.57 -7.51
C ILE A 47 -0.29 0.15 -7.84
N GLY A 48 -1.10 -0.08 -6.82
CA GLY A 48 -2.51 -0.42 -6.91
C GLY A 48 -3.39 0.74 -6.48
N LEU A 49 -4.36 1.10 -7.31
CA LEU A 49 -5.40 2.02 -6.91
C LEU A 49 -6.44 1.25 -6.09
N VAL A 50 -6.68 1.70 -4.86
CA VAL A 50 -7.67 1.08 -3.94
C VAL A 50 -9.02 1.76 -4.10
N ASP A 51 -9.05 3.08 -4.06
CA ASP A 51 -10.21 3.93 -4.32
C ASP A 51 -9.74 5.18 -5.07
N THR A 52 -10.66 6.03 -5.48
CA THR A 52 -10.38 7.27 -6.24
C THR A 52 -9.38 8.20 -5.55
N HIS A 53 -9.30 8.15 -4.23
CA HIS A 53 -8.43 8.99 -3.40
C HIS A 53 -7.34 8.21 -2.65
N VAL A 54 -7.22 6.89 -2.87
CA VAL A 54 -6.30 6.00 -2.15
C VAL A 54 -5.46 5.18 -3.12
N CYS A 55 -4.14 5.31 -3.02
CA CYS A 55 -3.18 4.48 -3.74
C CYS A 55 -2.32 3.68 -2.76
N LEU A 56 -1.94 2.50 -3.18
CA LEU A 56 -1.09 1.59 -2.43
C LEU A 56 0.09 1.17 -3.29
N ALA A 57 1.30 1.31 -2.77
CA ALA A 57 2.50 0.74 -3.34
C ALA A 57 3.05 -0.34 -2.43
N PHE A 58 3.71 -1.32 -2.99
CA PHE A 58 4.25 -2.43 -2.22
C PHE A 58 5.65 -2.83 -2.67
N ALA A 59 6.40 -3.36 -1.71
CA ALA A 59 7.70 -3.96 -1.92
C ALA A 59 7.69 -5.37 -1.32
N GLY A 60 8.11 -6.37 -2.10
CA GLY A 60 8.12 -7.77 -1.73
C GLY A 60 7.43 -8.67 -2.75
N LEU A 61 6.71 -9.68 -2.30
CA LEU A 61 6.04 -10.68 -3.14
C LEU A 61 4.82 -10.10 -3.85
N ASN A 62 4.89 -9.95 -5.18
CA ASN A 62 3.82 -9.37 -5.99
C ASN A 62 2.49 -10.12 -5.88
N ALA A 63 2.51 -11.44 -5.76
CA ALA A 63 1.31 -12.26 -5.62
C ALA A 63 0.54 -11.94 -4.32
N ASP A 64 1.26 -11.79 -3.21
CA ASP A 64 0.68 -11.43 -1.92
C ASP A 64 0.09 -10.01 -1.95
N ALA A 65 0.77 -9.11 -2.63
CA ALA A 65 0.34 -7.73 -2.76
C ALA A 65 -1.00 -7.60 -3.48
N ARG A 66 -1.22 -8.38 -4.55
CA ARG A 66 -2.51 -8.40 -5.26
C ARG A 66 -3.67 -8.79 -4.36
N ILE A 67 -3.48 -9.80 -3.52
CA ILE A 67 -4.50 -10.24 -2.56
C ILE A 67 -4.83 -9.11 -1.59
N LEU A 68 -3.81 -8.40 -1.07
CA LEU A 68 -4.04 -7.26 -0.17
C LEU A 68 -4.73 -6.09 -0.85
N VAL A 69 -4.36 -5.77 -2.09
CA VAL A 69 -5.02 -4.71 -2.88
C VAL A 69 -6.49 -5.03 -3.09
N ASP A 70 -6.82 -6.27 -3.47
CA ASP A 70 -8.21 -6.68 -3.72
C ASP A 70 -9.03 -6.66 -2.42
N LYS A 71 -8.46 -7.11 -1.30
CA LYS A 71 -9.11 -7.01 0.01
C LYS A 71 -9.33 -5.55 0.42
N ALA A 72 -8.35 -4.68 0.20
CA ALA A 72 -8.46 -3.25 0.49
C ALA A 72 -9.53 -2.57 -0.37
N ARG A 73 -9.62 -2.92 -1.65
CA ARG A 73 -10.69 -2.44 -2.56
C ARG A 73 -12.07 -2.83 -2.07
N LEU A 74 -12.23 -4.10 -1.73
CA LEU A 74 -13.49 -4.62 -1.22
C LEU A 74 -13.92 -3.90 0.06
N GLU A 75 -13.00 -3.72 0.99
CA GLU A 75 -13.25 -3.00 2.24
C GLU A 75 -13.60 -1.54 2.00
N ALA A 76 -12.90 -0.85 1.10
CA ALA A 76 -13.18 0.53 0.75
C ALA A 76 -14.62 0.70 0.22
N GLN A 77 -15.07 -0.21 -0.64
CA GLN A 77 -16.44 -0.21 -1.17
C GLN A 77 -17.47 -0.60 -0.11
N SER A 78 -17.18 -1.60 0.72
CA SER A 78 -18.05 -2.00 1.82
C SER A 78 -18.26 -0.86 2.81
N HIS A 79 -17.19 -0.16 3.18
CA HIS A 79 -17.26 1.01 4.06
C HIS A 79 -18.13 2.13 3.44
N ARG A 80 -17.95 2.39 2.15
CA ARG A 80 -18.74 3.42 1.43
C ARG A 80 -20.23 3.08 1.43
N LEU A 81 -20.60 1.81 1.26
CA LEU A 81 -21.98 1.36 1.28
C LEU A 81 -22.60 1.38 2.69
N THR A 82 -21.80 1.12 3.73
CA THR A 82 -22.28 1.02 5.11
C THR A 82 -22.35 2.37 5.80
N VAL A 83 -21.33 3.21 5.62
CA VAL A 83 -21.15 4.49 6.33
C VAL A 83 -21.57 5.69 5.46
N GLU A 84 -21.79 5.44 4.15
CA GLU A 84 -22.10 6.48 3.14
C GLU A 84 -21.02 7.55 3.00
N ASP A 85 -19.78 7.24 3.40
CA ASP A 85 -18.62 8.11 3.32
C ASP A 85 -17.41 7.33 2.76
N PRO A 86 -16.51 7.99 2.01
CA PRO A 86 -15.25 7.38 1.60
C PRO A 86 -14.39 7.02 2.81
N VAL A 87 -13.62 5.96 2.69
CA VAL A 87 -12.65 5.56 3.72
C VAL A 87 -11.62 6.67 3.95
N THR A 88 -11.18 6.83 5.20
CA THR A 88 -9.99 7.62 5.51
C THR A 88 -8.73 6.80 5.22
N ILE A 89 -7.61 7.46 4.95
CA ILE A 89 -6.35 6.77 4.70
C ILE A 89 -5.90 5.97 5.93
N GLU A 90 -6.12 6.53 7.11
CA GLU A 90 -5.85 5.84 8.37
C GLU A 90 -6.69 4.56 8.53
N TYR A 91 -7.98 4.60 8.21
CA TYR A 91 -8.87 3.45 8.31
C TYR A 91 -8.39 2.29 7.42
N ILE A 92 -8.12 2.56 6.15
CA ILE A 92 -7.68 1.52 5.22
C ILE A 92 -6.28 0.99 5.60
N THR A 93 -5.41 1.83 6.15
CA THR A 93 -4.11 1.42 6.67
C THR A 93 -4.25 0.44 7.84
N LYS A 94 -5.12 0.75 8.80
CA LYS A 94 -5.42 -0.15 9.94
C LYS A 94 -6.01 -1.46 9.47
N TYR A 95 -6.89 -1.43 8.48
CA TYR A 95 -7.47 -2.65 7.90
C TYR A 95 -6.39 -3.53 7.25
N VAL A 96 -5.55 -2.96 6.39
CA VAL A 96 -4.44 -3.69 5.73
C VAL A 96 -3.47 -4.27 6.76
N ALA A 97 -3.06 -3.48 7.75
CA ALA A 97 -2.21 -3.94 8.83
C ALA A 97 -2.86 -5.08 9.65
N GLY A 98 -4.16 -4.99 9.91
CA GLY A 98 -4.92 -6.03 10.59
C GLY A 98 -5.01 -7.32 9.80
N VAL A 99 -5.14 -7.24 8.46
CA VAL A 99 -5.07 -8.42 7.58
C VAL A 99 -3.69 -9.05 7.66
N GLN A 100 -2.62 -8.27 7.55
CA GLN A 100 -1.24 -8.78 7.66
C GLN A 100 -1.01 -9.45 9.02
N GLN A 101 -1.44 -8.83 10.11
CA GLN A 101 -1.28 -9.36 11.46
C GLN A 101 -2.02 -10.69 11.66
N ARG A 102 -3.24 -10.83 11.14
CA ARG A 102 -4.00 -12.10 11.24
C ARG A 102 -3.25 -13.27 10.62
N TYR A 103 -2.56 -13.06 9.51
CA TYR A 103 -1.77 -14.10 8.85
C TYR A 103 -0.48 -14.46 9.62
N THR A 104 -0.07 -13.67 10.59
CA THR A 104 1.03 -14.03 11.51
C THR A 104 0.61 -14.98 12.63
N GLN A 105 -0.69 -15.03 12.95
CA GLN A 105 -1.22 -15.77 14.09
C GLN A 105 -1.99 -17.04 13.70
N SER A 106 -2.39 -17.21 12.44
CA SER A 106 -3.18 -18.34 12.00
C SER A 106 -2.29 -19.55 11.67
N GLY A 107 -2.55 -20.68 12.29
CA GLY A 107 -1.91 -21.95 11.95
C GLY A 107 -2.25 -22.36 10.51
N GLY A 108 -1.27 -22.82 9.75
CA GLY A 108 -1.45 -23.29 8.37
C GLY A 108 -1.36 -22.23 7.27
N VAL A 109 -1.21 -20.96 7.61
CA VAL A 109 -0.95 -19.87 6.65
C VAL A 109 0.38 -19.19 6.97
N ARG A 110 1.09 -18.77 5.94
CA ARG A 110 2.32 -17.98 6.11
C ARG A 110 2.00 -16.49 6.20
N PRO A 111 2.82 -15.71 6.88
CA PRO A 111 2.73 -14.25 6.85
C PRO A 111 2.87 -13.68 5.43
N PHE A 112 2.30 -12.51 5.19
CA PHE A 112 2.54 -11.77 3.96
C PHE A 112 3.99 -11.30 3.88
N GLY A 113 4.65 -11.58 2.76
CA GLY A 113 6.03 -11.18 2.51
C GLY A 113 6.14 -9.80 1.85
N ILE A 114 5.36 -8.81 2.32
CA ILE A 114 5.32 -7.47 1.73
C ILE A 114 5.24 -6.39 2.80
N SER A 115 5.91 -5.27 2.51
CA SER A 115 5.65 -3.98 3.15
C SER A 115 4.86 -3.10 2.19
N THR A 116 3.94 -2.32 2.70
CA THR A 116 3.10 -1.44 1.89
C THR A 116 3.28 0.02 2.26
N LEU A 117 3.18 0.89 1.26
CA LEU A 117 3.03 2.34 1.42
C LEU A 117 1.63 2.71 0.96
N ILE A 118 0.87 3.36 1.81
CA ILE A 118 -0.50 3.77 1.54
C ILE A 118 -0.56 5.28 1.54
N VAL A 119 -1.01 5.84 0.44
CA VAL A 119 -1.10 7.29 0.26
C VAL A 119 -2.48 7.69 -0.22
N GLY A 120 -2.82 8.91 0.09
CA GLY A 120 -4.04 9.51 -0.42
C GLY A 120 -4.36 10.83 0.25
N PHE A 121 -5.59 11.27 0.05
CA PHE A 121 -6.10 12.50 0.63
C PHE A 121 -7.36 12.19 1.44
N ASP A 122 -7.42 12.74 2.63
CA ASP A 122 -8.62 12.66 3.48
C ASP A 122 -9.78 13.50 2.90
N LYS A 123 -10.97 13.33 3.47
CA LYS A 123 -12.21 14.04 3.09
C LYS A 123 -11.95 15.53 2.87
N GLY A 124 -12.27 16.01 1.69
CA GLY A 124 -12.00 17.39 1.27
C GLY A 124 -10.76 17.57 0.39
N GLY A 125 -9.96 16.51 0.18
CA GLY A 125 -8.87 16.50 -0.80
C GLY A 125 -7.70 17.45 -0.53
N LYS A 126 -7.60 18.00 0.69
CA LYS A 126 -6.64 19.07 1.00
C LYS A 126 -5.39 18.60 1.73
N THR A 127 -5.49 17.51 2.51
CA THR A 127 -4.37 17.06 3.36
C THR A 127 -3.83 15.74 2.86
N PRO A 128 -2.59 15.69 2.32
CA PRO A 128 -1.98 14.44 1.91
C PRO A 128 -1.61 13.60 3.13
N ARG A 129 -1.78 12.29 3.02
CA ARG A 129 -1.42 11.31 4.03
C ARG A 129 -0.49 10.26 3.43
N LEU A 130 0.47 9.83 4.24
CA LEU A 130 1.39 8.75 3.90
C LEU A 130 1.53 7.84 5.11
N TYR A 131 1.19 6.58 4.92
CA TYR A 131 1.33 5.52 5.92
C TYR A 131 2.17 4.37 5.36
N GLN A 132 2.77 3.63 6.26
CA GLN A 132 3.52 2.42 5.96
C GLN A 132 2.97 1.28 6.82
N THR A 133 2.84 0.08 6.22
CA THR A 133 2.57 -1.15 6.96
C THR A 133 3.70 -2.15 6.74
N GLU A 134 3.90 -3.03 7.72
CA GLU A 134 4.89 -4.10 7.68
C GLU A 134 4.21 -5.48 7.78
N PRO A 135 4.91 -6.58 7.40
CA PRO A 135 4.36 -7.93 7.49
C PRO A 135 3.85 -8.32 8.88
N SER A 136 4.44 -7.76 9.94
CA SER A 136 4.01 -7.98 11.34
C SER A 136 2.66 -7.36 11.70
N GLY A 137 2.13 -6.48 10.85
CA GLY A 137 0.92 -5.72 11.12
C GLY A 137 1.16 -4.38 11.83
N ILE A 138 2.42 -4.00 12.02
CA ILE A 138 2.78 -2.67 12.50
C ILE A 138 2.56 -1.66 11.38
N TYR A 139 1.99 -0.50 11.73
CA TYR A 139 1.84 0.61 10.78
C TYR A 139 2.37 1.91 11.40
N SER A 140 2.84 2.79 10.54
CA SER A 140 3.41 4.08 10.91
C SER A 140 2.91 5.19 9.99
N ALA A 141 2.69 6.38 10.53
CA ALA A 141 2.39 7.59 9.78
C ALA A 141 3.67 8.39 9.53
N TRP A 142 3.79 8.95 8.33
CA TRP A 142 4.93 9.77 7.93
C TRP A 142 4.53 11.19 7.54
#